data_d99313b38cc69b49fc0fef2d3d40e3b9
#
_entry.id   d99313b38cc69b49fc0fef2d3d40e3b9
#
_cell.length_a   1.000
_cell.length_b   1.000
_cell.length_c   1.000
_cell.angle_alpha   90.00
_cell.angle_beta   90.00
_cell.angle_gamma   90.00
#
_symmetry.space_group_name_H-M   'P 1'
#
loop_
_entity.id
_entity.type
_entity.pdbx_description
1 polymer ?
#
loop_
_entity_poly.entity_id
_entity_poly.type
_entity_poly.pdbx_seq_one_letter_code
_entity_poly.pdbx_strand_id
1 'polypeptide(L)'
;LFELSKRYIPGGVNSPVRAFKSVGGDPVFFQRGEGAYFWDADGKSYVDYVGSWGPLILGHAHPEVVKAVQAAAQNGLTYGAPTEAELEIAQLICQLLPSIEQVRLVSSGTEAGMSVIRLARGFTGRSKIIKFEGCYHGHDDSLLVKAGSGALTFGNPSSAGVPAETAGHTIVLDYNDITSVEQAFNQWGKEIAAVIVEPVAGNMNLIAPKADFLQKLRALCTQNGSVLIFDEVMTGFRVGLTCAQGLYKIKPDLTALGKVIGGGMPMAAFGGRREIMQCLAPLGPVYQAGTLSGNPVAVAAGLATLKLIQAPGFYEKLTEMTHRLTEGLTTAAQRYDIDFCAHSIGGMFGIYFSETIPTSFAEGMQCDKAAL
;
A
#
# COMPACT_ATOMS: atom_id res chain seq x y z
N LEU A 1 1.42 -25.16 -18.29
CA LEU A 1 0.38 -24.14 -18.00
C LEU A 1 0.85 -22.76 -18.44
N PHE A 2 2.07 -22.32 -18.10
CA PHE A 2 2.55 -20.96 -18.40
C PHE A 2 2.60 -20.67 -19.90
N GLU A 3 3.15 -21.58 -20.72
CA GLU A 3 3.15 -21.42 -22.18
C GLU A 3 1.74 -21.31 -22.78
N LEU A 4 0.78 -22.03 -22.19
CA LEU A 4 -0.60 -21.93 -22.62
C LEU A 4 -1.21 -20.58 -22.18
N SER A 5 -0.93 -20.11 -20.96
CA SER A 5 -1.42 -18.81 -20.46
C SER A 5 -0.94 -17.65 -21.31
N LYS A 6 0.32 -17.69 -21.81
CA LYS A 6 0.87 -16.65 -22.70
C LYS A 6 0.10 -16.48 -24.02
N ARG A 7 -0.68 -17.49 -24.44
CA ARG A 7 -1.51 -17.39 -25.65
C ARG A 7 -2.76 -16.53 -25.45
N TYR A 8 -3.25 -16.40 -24.20
CA TYR A 8 -4.51 -15.74 -23.90
C TYR A 8 -4.38 -14.53 -22.96
N ILE A 9 -3.28 -14.46 -22.21
CA ILE A 9 -3.03 -13.40 -21.24
C ILE A 9 -1.67 -12.77 -21.55
N PRO A 10 -1.57 -11.45 -21.75
CA PRO A 10 -0.31 -10.78 -22.01
C PRO A 10 0.76 -11.14 -20.97
N GLY A 11 1.88 -11.75 -21.44
CA GLY A 11 2.93 -12.26 -20.57
C GLY A 11 2.53 -13.44 -19.66
N GLY A 12 1.35 -14.04 -19.88
CA GLY A 12 0.83 -15.19 -19.12
C GLY A 12 0.29 -14.87 -17.74
N VAL A 13 0.21 -13.60 -17.34
CA VAL A 13 -0.15 -13.15 -15.97
C VAL A 13 -1.03 -11.91 -15.99
N ASN A 14 -1.86 -11.75 -14.95
CA ASN A 14 -2.74 -10.57 -14.76
C ASN A 14 -2.09 -9.46 -13.92
N SER A 15 -0.81 -9.61 -13.55
CA SER A 15 -0.01 -8.56 -12.91
C SER A 15 1.47 -8.80 -13.21
N PRO A 16 2.25 -7.77 -13.64
CA PRO A 16 3.61 -7.93 -14.15
C PRO A 16 4.56 -8.64 -13.17
N VAL A 17 4.43 -8.39 -11.89
CA VAL A 17 5.27 -8.99 -10.84
C VAL A 17 5.17 -10.53 -10.79
N ARG A 18 4.02 -11.08 -11.22
CA ARG A 18 3.78 -12.54 -11.23
C ARG A 18 4.52 -13.27 -12.36
N ALA A 19 5.13 -12.55 -13.31
CA ALA A 19 5.84 -13.14 -14.44
C ALA A 19 7.27 -13.59 -14.11
N PHE A 20 7.74 -13.46 -12.87
CA PHE A 20 9.05 -13.86 -12.37
C PHE A 20 10.26 -13.22 -13.09
N LYS A 21 10.04 -12.14 -13.89
CA LYS A 21 11.11 -11.50 -14.65
C LYS A 21 12.27 -10.98 -13.80
N SER A 22 11.99 -10.59 -12.56
CA SER A 22 13.00 -10.05 -11.62
C SER A 22 13.73 -11.12 -10.81
N VAL A 23 13.16 -12.33 -10.73
CA VAL A 23 13.71 -13.44 -9.90
C VAL A 23 14.15 -14.64 -10.76
N GLY A 24 13.80 -14.65 -12.04
CA GLY A 24 14.11 -15.76 -12.96
C GLY A 24 13.18 -16.95 -12.81
N GLY A 25 13.32 -17.92 -13.73
CA GLY A 25 12.46 -19.10 -13.77
C GLY A 25 11.05 -18.83 -14.33
N ASP A 26 10.18 -19.81 -14.21
CA ASP A 26 8.80 -19.77 -14.65
C ASP A 26 7.84 -19.62 -13.47
N PRO A 27 6.74 -18.87 -13.61
CA PRO A 27 5.72 -18.73 -12.57
C PRO A 27 5.11 -20.07 -12.15
N VAL A 28 4.95 -20.24 -10.85
CA VAL A 28 4.28 -21.40 -10.25
C VAL A 28 2.77 -21.18 -10.26
N PHE A 29 2.00 -22.20 -10.67
CA PHE A 29 0.55 -22.18 -10.69
C PHE A 29 -0.01 -22.84 -9.43
N PHE A 30 -0.60 -22.08 -8.55
CA PHE A 30 -1.15 -22.56 -7.29
C PHE A 30 -2.61 -22.99 -7.42
N GLN A 31 -2.99 -24.04 -6.68
CA GLN A 31 -4.32 -24.63 -6.70
C GLN A 31 -5.08 -24.41 -5.39
N ARG A 32 -4.40 -24.38 -4.24
CA ARG A 32 -4.99 -24.15 -2.92
C ARG A 32 -3.99 -23.52 -1.95
N GLY A 33 -4.52 -22.90 -0.91
CA GLY A 33 -3.73 -22.38 0.22
C GLY A 33 -4.46 -22.63 1.53
N GLU A 34 -3.70 -22.85 2.61
CA GLU A 34 -4.21 -23.07 3.97
C GLU A 34 -3.17 -22.59 4.99
N GLY A 35 -3.54 -21.69 5.87
CA GLY A 35 -2.62 -21.10 6.85
C GLY A 35 -1.40 -20.48 6.19
N ALA A 36 -0.21 -20.91 6.54
CA ALA A 36 1.06 -20.42 6.00
C ALA A 36 1.53 -21.17 4.74
N TYR A 37 0.73 -22.08 4.20
CA TYR A 37 1.12 -22.93 3.08
C TYR A 37 0.22 -22.74 1.88
N PHE A 38 0.79 -22.96 0.69
CA PHE A 38 0.03 -23.15 -0.53
C PHE A 38 0.62 -24.28 -1.39
N TRP A 39 -0.20 -24.84 -2.26
CA TRP A 39 0.14 -26.00 -3.08
C TRP A 39 -0.02 -25.65 -4.56
N ASP A 40 0.95 -26.04 -5.34
CA ASP A 40 0.90 -25.86 -6.78
C ASP A 40 0.00 -26.92 -7.48
N ALA A 41 -0.13 -26.77 -8.78
CA ALA A 41 -0.92 -27.68 -9.63
C ALA A 41 -0.38 -29.11 -9.68
N ASP A 42 0.87 -29.33 -9.32
CA ASP A 42 1.51 -30.65 -9.25
C ASP A 42 1.44 -31.26 -7.83
N GLY A 43 0.83 -30.53 -6.88
CA GLY A 43 0.62 -30.96 -5.48
C GLY A 43 1.80 -30.68 -4.56
N LYS A 44 2.86 -30.01 -5.00
CA LYS A 44 3.99 -29.62 -4.17
C LYS A 44 3.59 -28.48 -3.24
N SER A 45 3.97 -28.57 -1.96
CA SER A 45 3.71 -27.54 -0.95
C SER A 45 4.87 -26.57 -0.81
N TYR A 46 4.52 -25.32 -0.47
CA TYR A 46 5.44 -24.21 -0.22
C TYR A 46 5.01 -23.46 1.04
N VAL A 47 5.98 -22.94 1.80
CA VAL A 47 5.71 -21.95 2.83
C VAL A 47 5.58 -20.58 2.18
N ASP A 48 4.48 -19.87 2.45
CA ASP A 48 4.21 -18.57 1.86
C ASP A 48 4.77 -17.42 2.70
N TYR A 49 5.88 -16.82 2.26
CA TYR A 49 6.43 -15.58 2.83
C TYR A 49 5.96 -14.32 2.11
N VAL A 50 5.15 -14.44 1.06
CA VAL A 50 4.65 -13.32 0.25
C VAL A 50 3.29 -12.82 0.74
N GLY A 51 2.45 -13.72 1.29
CA GLY A 51 1.12 -13.38 1.81
C GLY A 51 0.23 -12.70 0.79
N SER A 52 0.29 -13.17 -0.49
CA SER A 52 -0.42 -12.59 -1.63
C SER A 52 -0.11 -11.09 -1.86
N TRP A 53 1.12 -10.66 -1.60
CA TRP A 53 1.57 -9.27 -1.66
C TRP A 53 0.91 -8.35 -0.62
N GLY A 54 0.55 -8.92 0.54
CA GLY A 54 0.14 -8.18 1.73
C GLY A 54 -1.28 -8.40 2.27
N PRO A 55 -2.32 -8.82 1.51
CA PRO A 55 -3.67 -8.96 2.07
C PRO A 55 -3.82 -10.05 3.12
N LEU A 56 -3.03 -11.14 3.04
CA LEU A 56 -3.27 -12.33 3.87
C LEU A 56 -2.56 -12.27 5.23
N ILE A 57 -2.95 -11.32 6.09
CA ILE A 57 -2.40 -11.21 7.46
C ILE A 57 -2.79 -12.39 8.36
N LEU A 58 -3.90 -13.06 8.07
CA LEU A 58 -4.41 -14.24 8.78
C LEU A 58 -3.97 -15.57 8.12
N GLY A 59 -3.17 -15.49 7.04
CA GLY A 59 -2.83 -16.65 6.21
C GLY A 59 -3.93 -17.01 5.22
N HIS A 60 -3.72 -18.11 4.50
CA HIS A 60 -4.64 -18.61 3.49
C HIS A 60 -5.88 -19.26 4.11
N ALA A 61 -7.02 -19.06 3.48
CA ALA A 61 -8.30 -19.73 3.76
C ALA A 61 -8.68 -19.75 5.26
N HIS A 62 -8.50 -18.62 5.96
CA HIS A 62 -8.86 -18.54 7.38
C HIS A 62 -10.35 -18.92 7.57
N PRO A 63 -10.70 -19.90 8.43
CA PRO A 63 -12.05 -20.47 8.50
C PRO A 63 -13.17 -19.45 8.73
N GLU A 64 -12.94 -18.49 9.62
CA GLU A 64 -13.92 -17.43 9.95
C GLU A 64 -14.14 -16.49 8.74
N VAL A 65 -13.08 -16.14 8.01
CA VAL A 65 -13.17 -15.28 6.82
C VAL A 65 -13.89 -16.02 5.70
N VAL A 66 -13.55 -17.29 5.45
CA VAL A 66 -14.22 -18.12 4.43
C VAL A 66 -15.70 -18.30 4.77
N LYS A 67 -16.04 -18.57 6.04
CA LYS A 67 -17.43 -18.69 6.50
C LYS A 67 -18.23 -17.41 6.27
N ALA A 68 -17.65 -16.24 6.58
CA ALA A 68 -18.29 -14.94 6.36
C ALA A 68 -18.54 -14.68 4.87
N VAL A 69 -17.56 -14.99 4.01
CA VAL A 69 -17.68 -14.89 2.54
C VAL A 69 -18.80 -15.80 2.01
N GLN A 70 -18.83 -17.05 2.44
CA GLN A 70 -19.86 -18.01 2.03
C GLN A 70 -21.27 -17.55 2.44
N ALA A 71 -21.44 -17.07 3.67
CA ALA A 71 -22.71 -16.58 4.17
C ALA A 71 -23.18 -15.34 3.38
N ALA A 72 -22.30 -14.40 3.10
CA ALA A 72 -22.63 -13.23 2.29
C ALA A 72 -23.00 -13.62 0.85
N ALA A 73 -22.26 -14.54 0.23
CA ALA A 73 -22.51 -14.98 -1.14
C ALA A 73 -23.87 -15.66 -1.31
N GLN A 74 -24.38 -16.36 -0.30
CA GLN A 74 -25.72 -16.97 -0.32
C GLN A 74 -26.84 -15.93 -0.43
N ASN A 75 -26.62 -14.70 0.05
CA ASN A 75 -27.62 -13.63 0.00
C ASN A 75 -27.51 -12.75 -1.26
N GLY A 76 -26.47 -12.94 -2.06
CA GLY A 76 -26.21 -12.19 -3.30
C GLY A 76 -24.81 -11.59 -3.35
N LEU A 77 -24.30 -11.40 -4.57
CA LEU A 77 -22.92 -10.95 -4.78
C LEU A 77 -22.80 -9.42 -4.86
N THR A 78 -23.86 -8.73 -5.31
CA THR A 78 -23.93 -7.29 -5.43
C THR A 78 -25.38 -6.84 -5.58
N TYR A 79 -25.71 -5.64 -5.12
CA TYR A 79 -27.07 -5.13 -5.18
C TYR A 79 -27.19 -3.82 -5.98
N GLY A 80 -26.07 -3.14 -6.26
CA GLY A 80 -26.10 -1.79 -6.83
C GLY A 80 -26.79 -0.77 -5.91
N ALA A 81 -26.80 -1.04 -4.61
CA ALA A 81 -27.46 -0.28 -3.56
C ALA A 81 -26.66 -0.39 -2.24
N PRO A 82 -26.78 0.58 -1.31
CA PRO A 82 -26.11 0.52 0.00
C PRO A 82 -26.53 -0.69 0.82
N THR A 83 -25.63 -1.16 1.69
CA THR A 83 -25.86 -2.27 2.62
C THR A 83 -25.52 -1.87 4.06
N GLU A 84 -26.13 -2.57 5.03
CA GLU A 84 -25.77 -2.38 6.47
C GLU A 84 -24.31 -2.72 6.74
N ALA A 85 -23.75 -3.72 6.06
CA ALA A 85 -22.37 -4.13 6.21
C ALA A 85 -21.37 -3.04 5.76
N GLU A 86 -21.72 -2.24 4.74
CA GLU A 86 -20.92 -1.06 4.36
C GLU A 86 -20.87 -0.01 5.47
N LEU A 87 -22.00 0.22 6.17
CA LEU A 87 -22.03 1.12 7.32
C LEU A 87 -21.16 0.56 8.46
N GLU A 88 -21.28 -0.74 8.75
CA GLU A 88 -20.52 -1.40 9.82
C GLU A 88 -18.99 -1.29 9.58
N ILE A 89 -18.51 -1.60 8.37
CA ILE A 89 -17.07 -1.52 8.07
C ILE A 89 -16.58 -0.06 8.08
N ALA A 90 -17.39 0.88 7.60
CA ALA A 90 -17.05 2.30 7.66
C ALA A 90 -16.91 2.80 9.09
N GLN A 91 -17.84 2.44 9.97
CA GLN A 91 -17.76 2.75 11.41
C GLN A 91 -16.52 2.13 12.05
N LEU A 92 -16.25 0.86 11.75
CA LEU A 92 -15.09 0.16 12.30
C LEU A 92 -13.76 0.83 11.87
N ILE A 93 -13.61 1.17 10.60
CA ILE A 93 -12.41 1.88 10.11
C ILE A 93 -12.26 3.23 10.80
N CYS A 94 -13.32 4.02 10.91
CA CYS A 94 -13.29 5.33 11.60
C CYS A 94 -12.98 5.19 13.11
N GLN A 95 -13.44 4.13 13.76
CA GLN A 95 -13.12 3.85 15.17
C GLN A 95 -11.65 3.47 15.37
N LEU A 96 -11.11 2.63 14.49
CA LEU A 96 -9.72 2.17 14.57
C LEU A 96 -8.71 3.26 14.17
N LEU A 97 -9.11 4.17 13.29
CA LEU A 97 -8.28 5.26 12.75
C LEU A 97 -8.96 6.61 12.92
N PRO A 98 -8.80 7.29 14.06
CA PRO A 98 -9.47 8.57 14.34
C PRO A 98 -9.09 9.75 13.43
N SER A 99 -8.07 9.60 12.58
CA SER A 99 -7.76 10.54 11.49
C SER A 99 -8.78 10.46 10.35
N ILE A 100 -9.49 9.33 10.23
CA ILE A 100 -10.51 9.07 9.23
C ILE A 100 -11.87 9.38 9.84
N GLU A 101 -12.40 10.59 9.57
CA GLU A 101 -13.72 11.01 10.02
C GLU A 101 -14.83 10.56 9.08
N GLN A 102 -14.50 10.35 7.80
CA GLN A 102 -15.33 9.73 6.77
C GLN A 102 -14.48 8.85 5.84
N VAL A 103 -15.06 7.77 5.33
CA VAL A 103 -14.42 6.80 4.46
C VAL A 103 -15.28 6.46 3.26
N ARG A 104 -14.65 6.19 2.12
CA ARG A 104 -15.28 5.69 0.89
C ARG A 104 -14.60 4.40 0.47
N LEU A 105 -15.39 3.33 0.26
CA LEU A 105 -14.89 2.07 -0.25
C LEU A 105 -14.66 2.13 -1.75
N VAL A 106 -13.63 1.42 -2.21
CA VAL A 106 -13.26 1.19 -3.61
C VAL A 106 -12.80 -0.25 -3.78
N SER A 107 -12.47 -0.69 -5.00
CA SER A 107 -12.11 -2.10 -5.25
C SER A 107 -10.61 -2.37 -5.24
N SER A 108 -9.76 -1.36 -5.36
CA SER A 108 -8.30 -1.52 -5.43
C SER A 108 -7.54 -0.35 -4.80
N GLY A 109 -6.27 -0.62 -4.40
CA GLY A 109 -5.37 0.43 -3.94
C GLY A 109 -5.10 1.50 -5.01
N THR A 110 -5.12 1.14 -6.29
CA THR A 110 -5.00 2.11 -7.40
C THR A 110 -6.19 3.07 -7.42
N GLU A 111 -7.41 2.57 -7.26
CA GLU A 111 -8.60 3.43 -7.16
C GLU A 111 -8.54 4.34 -5.93
N ALA A 112 -8.04 3.83 -4.80
CA ALA A 112 -7.82 4.66 -3.60
C ALA A 112 -6.79 5.77 -3.88
N GLY A 113 -5.61 5.43 -4.44
CA GLY A 113 -4.56 6.39 -4.80
C GLY A 113 -5.05 7.46 -5.78
N MET A 114 -5.67 7.04 -6.87
CA MET A 114 -6.27 7.95 -7.85
C MET A 114 -7.29 8.90 -7.22
N SER A 115 -8.13 8.37 -6.33
CA SER A 115 -9.22 9.14 -5.71
C SER A 115 -8.69 10.17 -4.71
N VAL A 116 -7.71 9.82 -3.86
CA VAL A 116 -7.13 10.77 -2.91
C VAL A 116 -6.38 11.91 -3.60
N ILE A 117 -5.70 11.64 -4.72
CA ILE A 117 -5.03 12.68 -5.52
C ILE A 117 -6.06 13.62 -6.15
N ARG A 118 -7.11 13.08 -6.79
CA ARG A 118 -8.18 13.91 -7.37
C ARG A 118 -8.87 14.74 -6.30
N LEU A 119 -9.15 14.14 -5.16
CA LEU A 119 -9.79 14.81 -4.03
C LEU A 119 -8.93 15.92 -3.46
N ALA A 120 -7.64 15.69 -3.25
CA ALA A 120 -6.71 16.71 -2.78
C ALA A 120 -6.59 17.91 -3.75
N ARG A 121 -6.53 17.62 -5.06
CA ARG A 121 -6.56 18.65 -6.10
C ARG A 121 -7.87 19.45 -6.08
N GLY A 122 -9.01 18.75 -5.99
CA GLY A 122 -10.33 19.39 -5.93
C GLY A 122 -10.55 20.26 -4.69
N PHE A 123 -10.06 19.79 -3.53
CA PHE A 123 -10.14 20.51 -2.27
C PHE A 123 -9.26 21.78 -2.24
N THR A 124 -8.01 21.66 -2.72
CA THR A 124 -7.04 22.77 -2.67
C THR A 124 -7.14 23.74 -3.84
N GLY A 125 -7.75 23.33 -4.95
CA GLY A 125 -7.73 24.04 -6.22
C GLY A 125 -6.35 24.08 -6.89
N ARG A 126 -5.42 23.19 -6.48
CA ARG A 126 -4.03 23.15 -6.95
C ARG A 126 -3.78 21.89 -7.75
N SER A 127 -2.73 21.86 -8.58
CA SER A 127 -2.48 20.76 -9.53
C SER A 127 -1.29 19.87 -9.18
N LYS A 128 -0.23 20.44 -8.56
CA LYS A 128 1.00 19.69 -8.31
C LYS A 128 0.88 18.74 -7.12
N ILE A 129 1.56 17.60 -7.21
CA ILE A 129 1.71 16.66 -6.11
C ILE A 129 3.19 16.32 -5.92
N ILE A 130 3.57 16.01 -4.69
CA ILE A 130 4.87 15.43 -4.36
C ILE A 130 4.66 13.94 -4.07
N LYS A 131 5.50 13.08 -4.67
CA LYS A 131 5.68 11.67 -4.31
C LYS A 131 7.18 11.37 -4.14
N PHE A 132 7.50 10.17 -3.66
CA PHE A 132 8.89 9.79 -3.44
C PHE A 132 9.34 8.67 -4.39
N GLU A 133 10.61 8.75 -4.83
CA GLU A 133 11.24 7.74 -5.68
C GLU A 133 11.19 6.39 -4.98
N GLY A 134 10.91 5.33 -5.76
CA GLY A 134 10.76 3.97 -5.22
C GLY A 134 9.43 3.67 -4.53
N CYS A 135 8.63 4.67 -4.13
CA CYS A 135 7.27 4.46 -3.63
C CYS A 135 6.29 4.16 -4.78
N TYR A 136 5.34 3.25 -4.51
CA TYR A 136 4.30 2.86 -5.45
C TYR A 136 2.91 3.12 -4.87
N HIS A 137 2.09 3.84 -5.62
CA HIS A 137 0.75 4.28 -5.19
C HIS A 137 -0.36 3.86 -6.16
N GLY A 138 -0.16 2.76 -6.88
CA GLY A 138 -1.05 2.33 -7.95
C GLY A 138 -0.61 2.82 -9.33
N HIS A 139 -1.42 2.52 -10.35
CA HIS A 139 -1.06 2.76 -11.75
C HIS A 139 -1.91 3.86 -12.41
N ASP A 140 -2.36 4.87 -11.64
CA ASP A 140 -2.88 6.12 -12.18
C ASP A 140 -1.77 6.90 -12.89
N ASP A 141 -2.09 7.58 -13.99
CA ASP A 141 -1.12 8.31 -14.81
C ASP A 141 -0.32 9.35 -14.02
N SER A 142 -0.96 10.02 -13.05
CA SER A 142 -0.30 10.99 -12.17
C SER A 142 0.73 10.34 -11.22
N LEU A 143 0.67 9.03 -11.01
CA LEU A 143 1.49 8.27 -10.06
C LEU A 143 2.53 7.39 -10.76
N LEU A 144 2.35 7.09 -12.07
CA LEU A 144 3.33 6.41 -12.91
C LEU A 144 4.40 7.37 -13.41
N VAL A 145 5.10 7.99 -12.46
CA VAL A 145 6.11 9.02 -12.68
C VAL A 145 7.36 8.68 -11.89
N LYS A 146 8.53 8.84 -12.52
CA LYS A 146 9.87 8.66 -11.93
C LYS A 146 10.61 9.99 -11.86
N ALA A 147 11.66 10.06 -11.05
CA ALA A 147 12.49 11.24 -10.94
C ALA A 147 13.04 11.70 -12.31
N GLY A 148 13.15 13.01 -12.49
CA GLY A 148 13.83 13.62 -13.63
C GLY A 148 15.36 13.62 -13.46
N SER A 149 16.08 14.14 -14.44
CA SER A 149 17.56 14.12 -14.48
C SER A 149 18.26 15.17 -13.58
N GLY A 150 17.57 15.79 -12.64
CA GLY A 150 18.14 16.75 -11.71
C GLY A 150 17.28 16.94 -10.47
N ALA A 151 17.89 17.47 -9.40
CA ALA A 151 17.14 17.83 -8.19
C ALA A 151 16.04 18.85 -8.55
N LEU A 152 14.84 18.64 -8.03
CA LEU A 152 13.67 19.51 -8.28
C LEU A 152 13.21 19.60 -9.76
N THR A 153 13.46 18.59 -10.57
CA THR A 153 12.86 18.51 -11.91
C THR A 153 11.48 17.85 -11.85
N PHE A 154 10.59 18.27 -12.78
CA PHE A 154 9.32 17.55 -12.98
C PHE A 154 9.59 16.10 -13.35
N GLY A 155 8.73 15.21 -12.86
CA GLY A 155 8.85 13.78 -13.14
C GLY A 155 8.67 13.45 -14.62
N ASN A 156 9.33 12.38 -15.03
CA ASN A 156 9.16 11.78 -16.34
C ASN A 156 8.19 10.61 -16.26
N PRO A 157 7.40 10.32 -17.30
CA PRO A 157 6.60 9.11 -17.35
C PRO A 157 7.44 7.86 -17.09
N SER A 158 6.99 6.99 -16.17
CA SER A 158 7.61 5.70 -15.91
C SER A 158 6.98 4.57 -16.74
N SER A 159 5.93 4.87 -17.48
CA SER A 159 5.24 3.95 -18.38
C SER A 159 4.98 4.61 -19.73
N ALA A 160 5.10 3.83 -20.80
CA ALA A 160 4.57 4.24 -22.10
C ALA A 160 3.06 4.45 -21.98
N GLY A 161 2.53 5.45 -22.68
CA GLY A 161 1.12 5.82 -22.68
C GLY A 161 0.73 6.88 -21.64
N VAL A 162 1.60 7.19 -20.68
CA VAL A 162 1.38 8.34 -19.76
C VAL A 162 1.79 9.64 -20.46
N PRO A 163 0.86 10.62 -20.63
CA PRO A 163 1.19 11.90 -21.23
C PRO A 163 2.21 12.70 -20.39
N ALA A 164 3.14 13.36 -21.07
CA ALA A 164 4.16 14.17 -20.40
C ALA A 164 3.55 15.31 -19.58
N GLU A 165 2.46 15.88 -20.06
CA GLU A 165 1.72 16.96 -19.39
C GLU A 165 1.13 16.47 -18.05
N THR A 166 0.63 15.22 -17.99
CA THR A 166 0.12 14.63 -16.74
C THR A 166 1.28 14.38 -15.77
N ALA A 167 2.37 13.78 -16.24
CA ALA A 167 3.58 13.54 -15.44
C ALA A 167 4.19 14.87 -14.94
N GLY A 168 4.11 15.95 -15.72
CA GLY A 168 4.63 17.28 -15.37
C GLY A 168 3.98 17.94 -14.15
N HIS A 169 2.87 17.40 -13.65
CA HIS A 169 2.26 17.84 -12.39
C HIS A 169 2.75 17.05 -11.15
N THR A 170 3.63 16.08 -11.34
CA THR A 170 4.14 15.25 -10.25
C THR A 170 5.63 15.52 -10.01
N ILE A 171 5.94 15.99 -8.82
CA ILE A 171 7.31 16.23 -8.34
C ILE A 171 7.75 14.95 -7.64
N VAL A 172 8.85 14.35 -8.10
CA VAL A 172 9.39 13.12 -7.48
C VAL A 172 10.68 13.48 -6.76
N LEU A 173 10.72 13.19 -5.46
CA LEU A 173 11.82 13.51 -4.56
C LEU A 173 12.38 12.23 -3.92
N ASP A 174 13.58 12.29 -3.37
CA ASP A 174 14.16 11.19 -2.62
C ASP A 174 13.44 10.98 -1.27
N TYR A 175 13.13 9.72 -0.96
CA TYR A 175 12.58 9.35 0.33
C TYR A 175 13.63 9.59 1.43
N ASN A 176 13.22 10.16 2.57
CA ASN A 176 14.09 10.56 3.67
C ASN A 176 14.98 11.79 3.40
N ASP A 177 14.82 12.50 2.29
CA ASP A 177 15.45 13.79 2.03
C ASP A 177 14.46 14.95 2.26
N ILE A 178 14.43 15.45 3.49
CA ILE A 178 13.55 16.56 3.85
C ILE A 178 14.00 17.88 3.21
N THR A 179 15.28 18.02 2.91
CA THR A 179 15.82 19.25 2.30
C THR A 179 15.23 19.47 0.91
N SER A 180 15.14 18.41 0.10
CA SER A 180 14.50 18.50 -1.22
C SER A 180 13.02 18.84 -1.12
N VAL A 181 12.32 18.35 -0.09
CA VAL A 181 10.92 18.70 0.17
C VAL A 181 10.76 20.18 0.53
N GLU A 182 11.60 20.70 1.42
CA GLU A 182 11.62 22.13 1.80
C GLU A 182 11.87 23.02 0.56
N GLN A 183 12.83 22.63 -0.28
CA GLN A 183 13.12 23.35 -1.53
C GLN A 183 11.91 23.32 -2.50
N ALA A 184 11.24 22.18 -2.64
CA ALA A 184 10.05 22.08 -3.46
C ALA A 184 8.91 22.97 -2.95
N PHE A 185 8.69 23.03 -1.63
CA PHE A 185 7.71 23.94 -1.06
C PHE A 185 8.09 25.43 -1.19
N ASN A 186 9.38 25.77 -1.08
CA ASN A 186 9.84 27.13 -1.33
C ASN A 186 9.60 27.56 -2.77
N GLN A 187 9.75 26.66 -3.72
CA GLN A 187 9.58 26.97 -5.15
C GLN A 187 8.12 26.94 -5.62
N TRP A 188 7.33 25.94 -5.16
CA TRP A 188 5.98 25.67 -5.68
C TRP A 188 4.90 25.55 -4.60
N GLY A 189 5.14 25.98 -3.36
CA GLY A 189 4.23 25.71 -2.25
C GLY A 189 2.77 26.12 -2.48
N LYS A 190 2.54 27.19 -3.24
CA LYS A 190 1.19 27.65 -3.62
C LYS A 190 0.52 26.78 -4.70
N GLU A 191 1.27 25.91 -5.37
CA GLU A 191 0.78 25.03 -6.44
C GLU A 191 0.67 23.57 -5.99
N ILE A 192 1.30 23.21 -4.87
CA ILE A 192 1.31 21.84 -4.35
C ILE A 192 -0.03 21.56 -3.66
N ALA A 193 -0.82 20.68 -4.26
CA ALA A 193 -2.07 20.16 -3.72
C ALA A 193 -1.84 19.19 -2.57
N ALA A 194 -0.89 18.26 -2.74
CA ALA A 194 -0.65 17.20 -1.79
C ALA A 194 0.80 16.68 -1.80
N VAL A 195 1.17 16.07 -0.68
CA VAL A 195 2.29 15.14 -0.56
C VAL A 195 1.70 13.75 -0.30
N ILE A 196 1.99 12.78 -1.16
CA ILE A 196 1.65 11.38 -0.94
C ILE A 196 2.90 10.58 -0.56
N VAL A 197 2.82 9.80 0.50
CA VAL A 197 3.95 9.03 1.04
C VAL A 197 3.49 7.67 1.59
N GLU A 198 4.27 6.62 1.31
CA GLU A 198 4.22 5.39 2.11
C GLU A 198 4.91 5.70 3.45
N PRO A 199 4.22 5.67 4.60
CA PRO A 199 4.86 6.01 5.88
C PRO A 199 5.96 5.02 6.29
N VAL A 200 5.93 3.80 5.77
CA VAL A 200 7.04 2.86 5.65
C VAL A 200 7.04 2.38 4.21
N ALA A 201 8.12 2.61 3.50
CA ALA A 201 8.18 2.34 2.07
C ALA A 201 8.38 0.84 1.80
N GLY A 202 7.28 0.11 1.70
CA GLY A 202 7.27 -1.34 1.46
C GLY A 202 7.70 -1.72 0.05
N ASN A 203 7.40 -0.89 -0.94
CA ASN A 203 7.76 -1.15 -2.34
C ASN A 203 9.25 -0.97 -2.65
N MET A 204 10.03 -0.44 -1.72
CA MET A 204 11.49 -0.35 -1.75
C MET A 204 12.18 -1.44 -0.89
N ASN A 205 11.51 -2.56 -0.62
CA ASN A 205 12.00 -3.60 0.28
C ASN A 205 12.13 -3.13 1.75
N LEU A 206 11.10 -2.43 2.25
CA LEU A 206 10.99 -1.93 3.63
C LEU A 206 12.04 -0.87 4.02
N ILE A 207 11.94 0.32 3.46
CA ILE A 207 12.70 1.47 3.95
C ILE A 207 11.86 2.24 4.98
N ALA A 208 12.38 2.32 6.21
CA ALA A 208 11.76 3.07 7.29
C ALA A 208 11.98 4.59 7.13
N PRO A 209 11.06 5.43 7.58
CA PRO A 209 11.29 6.86 7.64
C PRO A 209 12.39 7.17 8.67
N LYS A 210 13.32 8.09 8.31
CA LYS A 210 14.26 8.66 9.27
C LYS A 210 13.53 9.44 10.37
N ALA A 211 14.19 9.60 11.51
CA ALA A 211 13.66 10.43 12.58
C ALA A 211 13.19 11.79 12.04
N ASP A 212 12.04 12.27 12.49
CA ASP A 212 11.42 13.55 12.12
C ASP A 212 10.99 13.72 10.66
N PHE A 213 11.25 12.77 9.74
CA PHE A 213 10.86 12.91 8.33
C PHE A 213 9.35 13.12 8.16
N LEU A 214 8.53 12.22 8.72
CA LEU A 214 7.07 12.32 8.64
C LEU A 214 6.52 13.53 9.38
N GLN A 215 7.09 13.89 10.53
CA GLN A 215 6.74 15.08 11.31
C GLN A 215 6.96 16.36 10.51
N LYS A 216 8.11 16.46 9.83
CA LYS A 216 8.43 17.60 8.97
C LYS A 216 7.55 17.67 7.74
N LEU A 217 7.21 16.52 7.10
CA LEU A 217 6.20 16.48 6.03
C LEU A 217 4.86 17.03 6.52
N ARG A 218 4.41 16.60 7.71
CA ARG A 218 3.17 17.10 8.31
C ARG A 218 3.23 18.61 8.52
N ALA A 219 4.33 19.11 9.09
CA ALA A 219 4.51 20.54 9.34
C ALA A 219 4.49 21.37 8.04
N LEU A 220 5.24 20.95 7.03
CA LEU A 220 5.30 21.62 5.72
C LEU A 220 3.93 21.65 5.03
N CYS A 221 3.22 20.52 5.02
CA CYS A 221 1.87 20.47 4.46
C CYS A 221 0.92 21.44 5.20
N THR A 222 0.96 21.46 6.53
CA THR A 222 0.13 22.38 7.33
C THR A 222 0.45 23.83 7.04
N GLN A 223 1.73 24.20 7.01
CA GLN A 223 2.18 25.56 6.76
C GLN A 223 1.77 26.08 5.38
N ASN A 224 1.76 25.20 4.38
CA ASN A 224 1.46 25.56 3.00
C ASN A 224 0.00 25.33 2.58
N GLY A 225 -0.83 24.77 3.47
CA GLY A 225 -2.20 24.40 3.15
C GLY A 225 -2.30 23.29 2.10
N SER A 226 -1.33 22.40 2.05
CA SER A 226 -1.30 21.21 1.22
C SER A 226 -1.83 20.01 2.00
N VAL A 227 -2.38 19.03 1.30
CA VAL A 227 -2.92 17.80 1.90
C VAL A 227 -1.80 16.78 2.11
N LEU A 228 -1.62 16.28 3.34
CA LEU A 228 -0.75 15.13 3.59
C LEU A 228 -1.55 13.85 3.42
N ILE A 229 -1.13 13.00 2.50
CA ILE A 229 -1.74 11.71 2.20
C ILE A 229 -0.81 10.60 2.66
N PHE A 230 -1.27 9.76 3.58
CA PHE A 230 -0.60 8.51 3.89
C PHE A 230 -1.15 7.39 3.02
N ASP A 231 -0.30 6.81 2.20
CA ASP A 231 -0.59 5.55 1.52
C ASP A 231 -0.31 4.40 2.49
N GLU A 232 -1.34 3.95 3.14
CA GLU A 232 -1.33 2.81 4.06
C GLU A 232 -1.87 1.53 3.39
N VAL A 233 -1.82 1.45 2.07
CA VAL A 233 -2.24 0.24 1.34
C VAL A 233 -1.40 -0.97 1.76
N MET A 234 -0.09 -0.78 2.05
CA MET A 234 0.77 -1.83 2.60
C MET A 234 0.79 -1.86 4.11
N THR A 235 0.99 -0.72 4.75
CA THR A 235 1.18 -0.60 6.20
C THR A 235 -0.13 -0.72 6.99
N GLY A 236 -1.26 -0.40 6.36
CA GLY A 236 -2.58 -0.39 6.98
C GLY A 236 -2.93 -1.74 7.61
N PHE A 237 -3.15 -1.73 8.92
CA PHE A 237 -3.43 -2.92 9.74
C PHE A 237 -2.37 -4.04 9.66
N ARG A 238 -1.23 -3.78 9.03
CA ARG A 238 -0.11 -4.72 8.93
C ARG A 238 0.97 -4.43 9.97
N VAL A 239 1.30 -3.15 10.18
CA VAL A 239 2.33 -2.75 11.15
C VAL A 239 1.79 -2.56 12.56
N GLY A 240 0.48 -2.55 12.72
CA GLY A 240 -0.23 -2.39 13.99
C GLY A 240 -1.70 -2.07 13.75
N LEU A 241 -2.53 -2.19 14.79
CA LEU A 241 -3.98 -1.94 14.71
C LEU A 241 -4.31 -0.48 14.34
N THR A 242 -3.46 0.46 14.74
CA THR A 242 -3.59 1.89 14.41
C THR A 242 -2.77 2.30 13.19
N CYS A 243 -2.33 1.32 12.39
CA CYS A 243 -1.54 1.51 11.17
C CYS A 243 -0.20 2.26 11.44
N ALA A 244 0.49 2.70 10.40
CA ALA A 244 1.72 3.45 10.58
C ALA A 244 1.47 4.87 11.14
N GLN A 245 0.33 5.47 10.84
CA GLN A 245 -0.04 6.77 11.41
C GLN A 245 -0.10 6.75 12.95
N GLY A 246 -0.58 5.66 13.55
CA GLY A 246 -0.55 5.48 15.00
C GLY A 246 0.85 5.18 15.52
N LEU A 247 1.62 4.35 14.81
CA LEU A 247 2.99 4.02 15.16
C LEU A 247 3.89 5.26 15.24
N TYR A 248 3.80 6.13 14.24
CA TYR A 248 4.60 7.38 14.16
C TYR A 248 3.91 8.60 14.80
N LYS A 249 2.69 8.45 15.30
CA LYS A 249 1.87 9.51 15.92
C LYS A 249 1.68 10.71 14.99
N ILE A 250 1.43 10.46 13.71
CA ILE A 250 1.13 11.47 12.71
C ILE A 250 -0.32 11.35 12.30
N LYS A 251 -1.02 12.48 12.26
CA LYS A 251 -2.39 12.57 11.73
C LYS A 251 -2.34 13.08 10.28
N PRO A 252 -2.47 12.22 9.26
CA PRO A 252 -2.59 12.66 7.88
C PRO A 252 -3.95 13.33 7.64
N ASP A 253 -4.07 14.08 6.54
CA ASP A 253 -5.35 14.66 6.12
C ASP A 253 -6.21 13.64 5.37
N LEU A 254 -5.57 12.78 4.57
CA LEU A 254 -6.19 11.66 3.86
C LEU A 254 -5.34 10.40 4.03
N THR A 255 -5.99 9.25 4.00
CA THR A 255 -5.37 7.92 4.06
C THR A 255 -5.95 7.04 2.96
N ALA A 256 -5.08 6.37 2.20
CA ALA A 256 -5.45 5.27 1.31
C ALA A 256 -5.22 3.94 2.03
N LEU A 257 -6.20 3.04 1.97
CA LEU A 257 -6.19 1.71 2.58
C LEU A 257 -6.46 0.65 1.50
N GLY A 258 -5.94 -0.56 1.71
CA GLY A 258 -6.18 -1.68 0.81
C GLY A 258 -5.70 -2.99 1.42
N LYS A 259 -5.41 -3.97 0.59
CA LYS A 259 -4.81 -5.25 1.00
C LYS A 259 -5.50 -5.90 2.21
N VAL A 260 -4.99 -5.69 3.43
CA VAL A 260 -5.51 -6.31 4.67
C VAL A 260 -7.00 -6.04 4.86
N ILE A 261 -7.47 -4.81 4.59
CA ILE A 261 -8.89 -4.49 4.78
C ILE A 261 -9.84 -5.30 3.90
N GLY A 262 -9.34 -5.86 2.81
CA GLY A 262 -10.10 -6.73 1.91
C GLY A 262 -10.18 -8.19 2.36
N GLY A 263 -9.35 -8.62 3.31
CA GLY A 263 -9.34 -10.02 3.79
C GLY A 263 -9.07 -11.06 2.69
N GLY A 264 -8.35 -10.67 1.63
CA GLY A 264 -8.11 -11.48 0.42
C GLY A 264 -9.05 -11.21 -0.74
N MET A 265 -10.13 -10.43 -0.54
CA MET A 265 -11.06 -9.99 -1.58
C MET A 265 -10.66 -8.61 -2.14
N PRO A 266 -11.09 -8.28 -3.38
CA PRO A 266 -10.81 -6.96 -3.99
C PRO A 266 -11.62 -5.87 -3.28
N MET A 267 -11.03 -5.27 -2.26
CA MET A 267 -11.54 -4.12 -1.53
C MET A 267 -10.39 -3.23 -1.07
N ALA A 268 -10.60 -1.95 -1.21
CA ALA A 268 -9.77 -0.88 -0.70
C ALA A 268 -10.67 0.26 -0.20
N ALA A 269 -10.07 1.29 0.38
CA ALA A 269 -10.78 2.45 0.86
C ALA A 269 -9.89 3.69 0.83
N PHE A 270 -10.49 4.85 0.84
CA PHE A 270 -9.82 6.09 1.18
C PHE A 270 -10.71 6.92 2.11
N GLY A 271 -10.09 7.67 2.97
CA GLY A 271 -10.81 8.48 3.95
C GLY A 271 -9.91 9.51 4.60
N GLY A 272 -10.49 10.34 5.45
CA GLY A 272 -9.76 11.37 6.18
C GLY A 272 -10.67 12.44 6.75
N ARG A 273 -10.18 13.67 6.81
CA ARG A 273 -10.89 14.83 7.36
C ARG A 273 -12.23 15.03 6.66
N ARG A 274 -13.26 15.22 7.41
CA ARG A 274 -14.64 15.37 6.92
C ARG A 274 -14.79 16.46 5.88
N GLU A 275 -14.20 17.61 6.10
CA GLU A 275 -14.28 18.75 5.18
C GLU A 275 -13.66 18.44 3.79
N ILE A 276 -12.63 17.61 3.74
CA ILE A 276 -12.04 17.15 2.49
C ILE A 276 -12.97 16.12 1.84
N MET A 277 -13.42 15.13 2.60
CA MET A 277 -14.29 14.05 2.10
C MET A 277 -15.63 14.56 1.58
N GLN A 278 -16.14 15.66 2.13
CA GLN A 278 -17.38 16.31 1.66
C GLN A 278 -17.24 16.99 0.29
N CYS A 279 -16.02 17.14 -0.23
CA CYS A 279 -15.82 17.56 -1.62
C CYS A 279 -16.18 16.46 -2.64
N LEU A 280 -16.40 15.19 -2.19
CA LEU A 280 -16.81 14.11 -3.07
C LEU A 280 -18.29 14.19 -3.45
N ALA A 281 -18.59 13.83 -4.70
CA ALA A 281 -19.98 13.61 -5.13
C ALA A 281 -20.65 12.52 -4.27
N PRO A 282 -21.94 12.65 -3.91
CA PRO A 282 -22.91 13.67 -4.34
C PRO A 282 -22.86 15.01 -3.58
N LEU A 283 -22.03 15.13 -2.51
CA LEU A 283 -22.00 16.35 -1.70
C LEU A 283 -21.21 17.48 -2.36
N GLY A 284 -20.11 17.15 -3.03
CA GLY A 284 -19.21 18.10 -3.67
C GLY A 284 -18.95 17.77 -5.14
N PRO A 285 -18.09 18.57 -5.81
CA PRO A 285 -17.88 18.48 -7.25
C PRO A 285 -16.88 17.38 -7.66
N VAL A 286 -16.17 16.75 -6.74
CA VAL A 286 -15.15 15.76 -7.06
C VAL A 286 -15.81 14.40 -7.32
N TYR A 287 -15.71 13.91 -8.55
CA TYR A 287 -16.35 12.68 -8.97
C TYR A 287 -15.50 11.45 -8.64
N GLN A 288 -16.13 10.45 -8.04
CA GLN A 288 -15.63 9.09 -7.84
C GLN A 288 -16.82 8.13 -7.86
N ALA A 289 -16.69 6.98 -8.53
CA ALA A 289 -17.70 5.95 -8.59
C ALA A 289 -17.06 4.57 -8.78
N GLY A 290 -17.75 3.52 -8.37
CA GLY A 290 -17.35 2.14 -8.55
C GLY A 290 -18.55 1.21 -8.41
N THR A 291 -18.91 0.52 -9.48
CA THR A 291 -20.09 -0.37 -9.53
C THR A 291 -20.06 -1.45 -8.44
N LEU A 292 -18.90 -2.02 -8.18
CA LEU A 292 -18.70 -3.11 -7.19
C LEU A 292 -18.05 -2.63 -5.88
N SER A 293 -17.86 -1.33 -5.70
CA SER A 293 -17.34 -0.78 -4.45
C SER A 293 -18.29 -1.07 -3.30
N GLY A 294 -17.79 -1.66 -2.22
CA GLY A 294 -18.62 -2.04 -1.07
C GLY A 294 -19.50 -3.27 -1.31
N ASN A 295 -19.17 -4.13 -2.29
CA ASN A 295 -19.94 -5.35 -2.49
C ASN A 295 -19.95 -6.24 -1.24
N PRO A 296 -21.08 -6.94 -0.95
CA PRO A 296 -21.29 -7.62 0.33
C PRO A 296 -20.26 -8.71 0.62
N VAL A 297 -19.74 -9.37 -0.40
CA VAL A 297 -18.79 -10.48 -0.26
C VAL A 297 -17.42 -9.97 0.19
N ALA A 298 -16.93 -8.91 -0.46
CA ALA A 298 -15.65 -8.29 -0.08
C ALA A 298 -15.74 -7.60 1.29
N VAL A 299 -16.86 -6.94 1.58
CA VAL A 299 -17.10 -6.32 2.89
C VAL A 299 -17.15 -7.37 4.01
N ALA A 300 -17.80 -8.52 3.79
CA ALA A 300 -17.84 -9.61 4.76
C ALA A 300 -16.44 -10.16 5.08
N ALA A 301 -15.59 -10.35 4.05
CA ALA A 301 -14.20 -10.76 4.24
C ALA A 301 -13.42 -9.73 5.06
N GLY A 302 -13.55 -8.45 4.71
CA GLY A 302 -12.89 -7.34 5.40
C GLY A 302 -13.33 -7.20 6.86
N LEU A 303 -14.63 -7.23 7.13
CA LEU A 303 -15.18 -7.18 8.49
C LEU A 303 -14.67 -8.33 9.34
N ALA A 304 -14.72 -9.57 8.83
CA ALA A 304 -14.21 -10.73 9.54
C ALA A 304 -12.72 -10.57 9.85
N THR A 305 -11.92 -10.13 8.88
CA THR A 305 -10.49 -9.89 9.06
C THR A 305 -10.23 -8.81 10.10
N LEU A 306 -10.85 -7.62 9.96
CA LEU A 306 -10.64 -6.51 10.89
C LEU A 306 -11.09 -6.84 12.32
N LYS A 307 -12.12 -7.68 12.51
CA LYS A 307 -12.53 -8.17 13.83
C LYS A 307 -11.49 -9.12 14.44
N LEU A 308 -10.97 -10.05 13.67
CA LEU A 308 -10.01 -11.06 14.13
C LEU A 308 -8.66 -10.46 14.53
N ILE A 309 -8.14 -9.48 13.79
CA ILE A 309 -6.86 -8.84 14.11
C ILE A 309 -6.89 -7.93 15.34
N GLN A 310 -8.08 -7.64 15.89
CA GLN A 310 -8.23 -6.91 17.15
C GLN A 310 -8.07 -7.82 18.39
N ALA A 311 -7.91 -9.14 18.21
CA ALA A 311 -7.72 -10.05 19.34
C ALA A 311 -6.48 -9.64 20.15
N PRO A 312 -6.58 -9.64 21.50
CA PRO A 312 -5.43 -9.36 22.36
C PRO A 312 -4.23 -10.25 22.03
N GLY A 313 -3.05 -9.68 21.95
CA GLY A 313 -1.81 -10.39 21.63
C GLY A 313 -1.58 -10.66 20.13
N PHE A 314 -2.50 -10.29 19.25
CA PHE A 314 -2.35 -10.56 17.80
C PHE A 314 -1.11 -9.86 17.21
N TYR A 315 -0.98 -8.55 17.44
CA TYR A 315 0.14 -7.79 16.88
C TYR A 315 1.46 -8.04 17.60
N GLU A 316 1.43 -8.33 18.89
CA GLU A 316 2.60 -8.75 19.66
C GLU A 316 3.18 -10.03 19.07
N LYS A 317 2.34 -11.05 18.87
CA LYS A 317 2.75 -12.30 18.25
C LYS A 317 3.23 -12.12 16.80
N LEU A 318 2.52 -11.32 16.01
CA LEU A 318 2.92 -11.05 14.62
C LEU A 318 4.30 -10.39 14.55
N THR A 319 4.54 -9.38 15.40
CA THR A 319 5.81 -8.66 15.48
C THR A 319 6.93 -9.59 15.96
N GLU A 320 6.70 -10.38 17.00
CA GLU A 320 7.65 -11.37 17.52
C GLU A 320 8.06 -12.37 16.44
N MET A 321 7.09 -12.94 15.72
CA MET A 321 7.37 -13.92 14.67
C MET A 321 8.14 -13.30 13.49
N THR A 322 7.82 -12.06 13.11
CA THR A 322 8.54 -11.35 12.06
C THR A 322 9.98 -11.04 12.48
N HIS A 323 10.16 -10.60 13.73
CA HIS A 323 11.47 -10.32 14.29
C HIS A 323 12.32 -11.59 14.39
N ARG A 324 11.75 -12.70 14.88
CA ARG A 324 12.41 -14.00 14.92
C ARG A 324 12.90 -14.46 13.54
N LEU A 325 12.13 -14.20 12.47
CA LEU A 325 12.54 -14.51 11.11
C LEU A 325 13.78 -13.65 10.71
N THR A 326 13.72 -12.35 10.91
CA THR A 326 14.82 -11.44 10.52
C THR A 326 16.09 -11.68 11.31
N GLU A 327 15.99 -11.93 12.62
CA GLU A 327 17.14 -12.31 13.47
C GLU A 327 17.74 -13.66 13.06
N GLY A 328 16.89 -14.64 12.75
CA GLY A 328 17.34 -15.96 12.30
C GLY A 328 18.12 -15.89 11.00
N LEU A 329 17.63 -15.11 10.03
CA LEU A 329 18.31 -14.87 8.74
C LEU A 329 19.64 -14.13 8.94
N THR A 330 19.67 -13.07 9.75
CA THR A 330 20.89 -12.33 10.07
C THR A 330 21.93 -13.21 10.76
N THR A 331 21.50 -14.01 11.73
CA THR A 331 22.40 -14.96 12.43
C THR A 331 22.95 -16.03 11.47
N ALA A 332 22.12 -16.52 10.55
CA ALA A 332 22.57 -17.49 9.55
C ALA A 332 23.61 -16.86 8.59
N ALA A 333 23.37 -15.66 8.11
CA ALA A 333 24.29 -14.93 7.22
C ALA A 333 25.66 -14.69 7.91
N GLN A 334 25.66 -14.29 9.18
CA GLN A 334 26.89 -14.09 9.96
C GLN A 334 27.73 -15.37 10.09
N ARG A 335 27.12 -16.54 10.18
CA ARG A 335 27.83 -17.83 10.25
C ARG A 335 28.61 -18.15 8.98
N TYR A 336 28.20 -17.60 7.86
CA TYR A 336 28.80 -17.82 6.54
C TYR A 336 29.57 -16.63 6.01
N ASP A 337 29.79 -15.59 6.86
CA ASP A 337 30.50 -14.36 6.50
C ASP A 337 29.89 -13.68 5.27
N ILE A 338 28.54 -13.61 5.23
CA ILE A 338 27.78 -12.96 4.16
C ILE A 338 27.34 -11.58 4.62
N ASP A 339 27.63 -10.56 3.81
CA ASP A 339 27.11 -9.20 3.99
C ASP A 339 25.60 -9.21 3.85
N PHE A 340 24.91 -9.16 4.99
CA PHE A 340 23.46 -9.26 5.04
C PHE A 340 22.90 -8.47 6.21
N CYS A 341 21.83 -7.75 5.96
CA CYS A 341 21.03 -7.13 7.01
C CYS A 341 19.52 -7.31 6.73
N ALA A 342 18.75 -7.30 7.80
CA ALA A 342 17.30 -7.39 7.75
C ALA A 342 16.68 -6.40 8.71
N HIS A 343 15.50 -5.92 8.38
CA HIS A 343 14.71 -5.01 9.20
C HIS A 343 13.25 -5.44 9.21
N SER A 344 12.55 -5.20 10.34
CA SER A 344 11.13 -5.52 10.47
C SER A 344 10.38 -4.42 11.21
N ILE A 345 9.13 -4.19 10.80
CA ILE A 345 8.18 -3.27 11.43
C ILE A 345 6.81 -3.96 11.47
N GLY A 346 6.35 -4.35 12.67
CA GLY A 346 5.13 -5.13 12.81
C GLY A 346 5.18 -6.42 11.97
N GLY A 347 4.21 -6.62 11.09
CA GLY A 347 4.15 -7.77 10.17
C GLY A 347 4.83 -7.53 8.82
N MET A 348 5.71 -6.55 8.69
CA MET A 348 6.50 -6.30 7.49
C MET A 348 7.99 -6.55 7.75
N PHE A 349 8.72 -7.05 6.74
CA PHE A 349 10.17 -7.18 6.80
C PHE A 349 10.79 -6.90 5.43
N GLY A 350 12.06 -6.48 5.45
CA GLY A 350 12.93 -6.35 4.28
C GLY A 350 14.26 -7.02 4.56
N ILE A 351 14.86 -7.59 3.53
CA ILE A 351 16.18 -8.26 3.59
C ILE A 351 17.09 -7.65 2.52
N TYR A 352 18.35 -7.47 2.86
CA TYR A 352 19.33 -6.85 1.99
C TYR A 352 20.66 -7.59 2.05
N PHE A 353 21.25 -7.91 0.92
CA PHE A 353 22.63 -8.35 0.83
C PHE A 353 23.52 -7.10 0.77
N SER A 354 23.82 -6.58 1.95
CA SER A 354 24.55 -5.33 2.21
C SER A 354 25.00 -5.29 3.65
N GLU A 355 26.09 -4.58 3.94
CA GLU A 355 26.58 -4.34 5.31
C GLU A 355 25.63 -3.46 6.14
N THR A 356 24.84 -2.59 5.50
CA THR A 356 23.98 -1.62 6.16
C THR A 356 22.57 -1.63 5.59
N ILE A 357 21.58 -1.32 6.46
CA ILE A 357 20.18 -1.17 6.05
C ILE A 357 20.04 0.10 5.21
N PRO A 358 19.57 0.01 3.95
CA PRO A 358 19.33 1.18 3.11
C PRO A 358 18.30 2.15 3.70
N THR A 359 18.53 3.43 3.49
CA THR A 359 17.65 4.52 3.93
C THR A 359 17.03 5.31 2.79
N SER A 360 17.41 4.98 1.55
CA SER A 360 16.88 5.58 0.32
C SER A 360 16.73 4.53 -0.79
N PHE A 361 15.96 4.87 -1.82
CA PHE A 361 15.85 4.02 -3.01
C PHE A 361 17.20 3.80 -3.69
N ALA A 362 18.01 4.85 -3.81
CA ALA A 362 19.32 4.78 -4.43
C ALA A 362 20.26 3.81 -3.70
N GLU A 363 20.28 3.84 -2.35
CA GLU A 363 21.06 2.88 -1.54
C GLU A 363 20.51 1.45 -1.72
N GLY A 364 19.20 1.25 -1.71
CA GLY A 364 18.58 -0.06 -1.95
C GLY A 364 18.90 -0.64 -3.34
N MET A 365 19.11 0.24 -4.34
CA MET A 365 19.50 -0.18 -5.69
C MET A 365 20.96 -0.62 -5.79
N GLN A 366 21.82 -0.27 -4.81
CA GLN A 366 23.24 -0.66 -4.75
C GLN A 366 23.46 -2.00 -4.04
N CYS A 367 22.45 -2.52 -3.33
CA CYS A 367 22.54 -3.84 -2.71
C CYS A 367 22.70 -4.95 -3.76
N ASP A 368 23.34 -6.05 -3.39
CA ASP A 368 23.51 -7.19 -4.31
C ASP A 368 22.16 -7.88 -4.55
N LYS A 369 21.61 -7.63 -5.74
CA LYS A 369 20.35 -8.21 -6.20
C LYS A 369 20.49 -9.60 -6.78
N ALA A 370 21.70 -10.02 -7.15
CA ALA A 370 21.93 -11.36 -7.67
C ALA A 370 21.95 -12.39 -6.55
N ALA A 371 22.30 -11.95 -5.32
CA ALA A 371 22.26 -12.77 -4.12
C ALA A 371 20.82 -12.89 -3.54
N LEU A 372 19.93 -11.94 -3.85
CA LEU A 372 18.54 -11.94 -3.42
C LEU A 372 17.68 -12.89 -4.28
#